data_e73f5ba2a204a8b8088a0f9a44e2313e
#
_entry.id   e73f5ba2a204a8b8088a0f9a44e2313e
#
_cell.length_a   1.000
_cell.length_b   1.000
_cell.length_c   1.000
_cell.angle_alpha   90.00
_cell.angle_beta   90.00
_cell.angle_gamma   90.00
#
_symmetry.space_group_name_H-M   'P 1'
#
loop_
_entity.id
_entity.type
_entity.pdbx_description
1 polymer ?
#
loop_
_entity_poly.entity_id
_entity_poly.type
_entity_poly.pdbx_seq_one_letter_code
_entity_poly.pdbx_strand_id
1 'polypeptide(L)'
;MLRDYQIEMKTRLMEAWKAHRSVMVQMPTGTGKTHLLASVVSEFVSSAGSGVWLIAHRRELVAQMEETLAKYGIRREDTPVRVMSVQWLSRHWNEAGDAPGLIVIDEAHHALAASYTEMWKRYPAAKKLGVTATPCRLNRRGFTELFEVLVTSWSIAEFIEKGVLSVFDYVSIRPGSEEQRLIDGLEKRGADGDYQVKEMDAVLNRRPGIERLYRSVRQFASGKKGMVYAISIEHARRIAEYYSRRGVNAVAVDSKTPAMERKRMVEEFRHGKIEVLVNVDVFSEGFDCPDVEFVQLARPTLSLAKYLQQVGRGLRRSEGKEACMLIDNVGLYRIFGLPTQRWNWDAMFRGRMAGKGSLPGRMNCDASVTAFPVVERPAEAGGDLVMVMEHGRLLSSIREQALPDEKEQSLSCRLRAFVDKETGLWGLEKGDEMLPDASFK
;
A
#
# COMPACT_ATOMS: atom_id res chain seq x y z
N MET A 1 18.61 -3.85 15.30
CA MET A 1 18.12 -2.86 16.29
C MET A 1 16.86 -2.21 15.74
N LEU A 2 15.83 -1.97 16.56
CA LEU A 2 14.65 -1.23 16.14
C LEU A 2 14.96 0.26 15.98
N ARG A 3 14.23 0.92 15.06
CA ARG A 3 14.24 2.39 14.93
C ARG A 3 13.31 3.00 15.99
N ASP A 4 13.47 4.28 16.31
CA ASP A 4 12.72 4.96 17.39
C ASP A 4 11.20 4.80 17.28
N TYR A 5 10.64 5.00 16.10
CA TYR A 5 9.20 4.81 15.88
C TYR A 5 8.73 3.34 16.04
N GLN A 6 9.61 2.37 15.81
CA GLN A 6 9.31 0.96 16.06
C GLN A 6 9.36 0.64 17.55
N ILE A 7 10.28 1.29 18.30
CA ILE A 7 10.34 1.21 19.76
C ILE A 7 9.06 1.82 20.36
N GLU A 8 8.66 3.00 19.89
CA GLU A 8 7.40 3.64 20.29
C GLU A 8 6.20 2.72 20.05
N MET A 9 6.10 2.16 18.84
CA MET A 9 5.00 1.24 18.49
C MET A 9 4.99 -0.01 19.37
N LYS A 10 6.17 -0.57 19.65
CA LYS A 10 6.30 -1.72 20.56
C LYS A 10 5.85 -1.37 21.97
N THR A 11 6.25 -0.21 22.48
CA THR A 11 5.84 0.27 23.82
C THR A 11 4.33 0.45 23.88
N ARG A 12 3.70 1.07 22.89
CA ARG A 12 2.25 1.24 22.81
C ARG A 12 1.50 -0.09 22.69
N LEU A 13 2.05 -1.07 21.98
CA LEU A 13 1.53 -2.43 21.93
C LEU A 13 1.58 -3.11 23.29
N MET A 14 2.72 -3.04 23.98
CA MET A 14 2.88 -3.63 25.32
C MET A 14 1.91 -2.99 26.34
N GLU A 15 1.70 -1.68 26.25
CA GLU A 15 0.71 -0.98 27.07
C GLU A 15 -0.71 -1.44 26.78
N ALA A 16 -1.08 -1.54 25.48
CA ALA A 16 -2.39 -2.06 25.08
C ALA A 16 -2.64 -3.49 25.60
N TRP A 17 -1.60 -4.33 25.65
CA TRP A 17 -1.72 -5.69 26.19
C TRP A 17 -1.90 -5.79 27.70
N LYS A 18 -1.80 -4.69 28.45
CA LYS A 18 -2.18 -4.68 29.88
C LYS A 18 -3.71 -4.78 30.06
N ALA A 19 -4.48 -4.16 29.16
CA ALA A 19 -5.94 -4.11 29.21
C ALA A 19 -6.64 -5.04 28.22
N HIS A 20 -5.96 -5.42 27.11
CA HIS A 20 -6.55 -6.16 26.01
C HIS A 20 -5.75 -7.43 25.70
N ARG A 21 -6.42 -8.49 25.26
CA ARG A 21 -5.77 -9.73 24.86
C ARG A 21 -5.48 -9.78 23.35
N SER A 22 -6.27 -9.09 22.54
CA SER A 22 -6.09 -9.07 21.09
C SER A 22 -5.95 -7.64 20.56
N VAL A 23 -4.80 -7.37 19.99
CA VAL A 23 -4.41 -6.04 19.51
C VAL A 23 -4.09 -6.11 18.03
N MET A 24 -4.60 -5.17 17.25
CA MET A 24 -4.17 -4.95 15.88
C MET A 24 -3.24 -3.73 15.82
N VAL A 25 -2.12 -3.86 15.10
CA VAL A 25 -1.15 -2.78 14.86
C VAL A 25 -1.22 -2.38 13.39
N GLN A 26 -1.44 -1.10 13.14
CA GLN A 26 -1.37 -0.54 11.80
C GLN A 26 -0.02 0.18 11.60
N MET A 27 0.72 -0.21 10.57
CA MET A 27 1.92 0.47 10.10
C MET A 27 1.99 0.43 8.57
N PRO A 28 2.31 1.53 7.87
CA PRO A 28 2.39 1.55 6.41
C PRO A 28 3.36 0.52 5.83
N THR A 29 3.20 0.20 4.55
CA THR A 29 4.14 -0.65 3.82
C THR A 29 5.52 0.03 3.76
N GLY A 30 6.60 -0.74 3.96
CA GLY A 30 7.97 -0.21 3.92
C GLY A 30 8.50 0.32 5.25
N THR A 31 7.70 0.36 6.32
CA THR A 31 8.11 0.86 7.65
C THR A 31 8.68 -0.22 8.57
N GLY A 32 8.92 -1.43 8.07
CA GLY A 32 9.58 -2.49 8.83
C GLY A 32 8.69 -3.23 9.82
N LYS A 33 7.43 -3.49 9.47
CA LYS A 33 6.48 -4.32 10.25
C LYS A 33 7.09 -5.63 10.72
N THR A 34 7.78 -6.33 9.82
CA THR A 34 8.39 -7.64 10.12
C THR A 34 9.50 -7.55 11.17
N HIS A 35 10.25 -6.44 11.20
CA HIS A 35 11.24 -6.18 12.25
C HIS A 35 10.59 -5.94 13.61
N LEU A 36 9.48 -5.18 13.65
CA LEU A 36 8.68 -5.01 14.87
C LEU A 36 8.19 -6.37 15.37
N LEU A 37 7.60 -7.19 14.50
CA LEU A 37 7.12 -8.54 14.84
C LEU A 37 8.23 -9.40 15.42
N ALA A 38 9.39 -9.48 14.77
CA ALA A 38 10.52 -10.28 15.25
C ALA A 38 10.98 -9.84 16.64
N SER A 39 11.05 -8.51 16.88
CA SER A 39 11.41 -7.97 18.20
C SER A 39 10.38 -8.30 19.29
N VAL A 40 9.08 -8.26 18.96
CA VAL A 40 8.00 -8.62 19.89
C VAL A 40 8.06 -10.12 20.22
N VAL A 41 8.25 -10.96 19.22
CA VAL A 41 8.39 -12.41 19.38
C VAL A 41 9.59 -12.76 20.24
N SER A 42 10.75 -12.15 19.96
CA SER A 42 11.99 -12.37 20.75
C SER A 42 11.80 -12.05 22.22
N GLU A 43 11.18 -10.90 22.53
CA GLU A 43 10.91 -10.50 23.91
C GLU A 43 9.91 -11.45 24.58
N PHE A 44 8.85 -11.84 23.87
CA PHE A 44 7.83 -12.75 24.41
C PHE A 44 8.42 -14.13 24.73
N VAL A 45 9.21 -14.70 23.85
CA VAL A 45 9.89 -15.99 24.08
C VAL A 45 10.81 -15.91 25.29
N SER A 46 11.58 -14.83 25.41
CA SER A 46 12.53 -14.64 26.52
C SER A 46 11.84 -14.43 27.88
N SER A 47 10.64 -13.81 27.89
CA SER A 47 9.98 -13.42 29.13
C SER A 47 8.90 -14.39 29.60
N ALA A 48 8.16 -15.01 28.68
CA ALA A 48 6.96 -15.79 29.00
C ALA A 48 7.16 -17.31 29.03
N GLY A 49 8.24 -17.83 28.44
CA GLY A 49 8.54 -19.27 28.35
C GLY A 49 7.49 -20.11 27.60
N SER A 50 6.52 -19.45 26.92
CA SER A 50 5.44 -20.12 26.21
C SER A 50 5.59 -19.98 24.70
N GLY A 51 5.01 -20.92 23.93
CA GLY A 51 5.12 -20.98 22.48
C GLY A 51 4.51 -19.78 21.76
N VAL A 52 5.07 -19.46 20.59
CA VAL A 52 4.57 -18.41 19.71
C VAL A 52 4.24 -18.99 18.35
N TRP A 53 3.04 -18.70 17.86
CA TRP A 53 2.64 -19.03 16.50
C TRP A 53 2.59 -17.79 15.64
N LEU A 54 3.33 -17.78 14.52
CA LEU A 54 3.25 -16.77 13.48
C LEU A 54 2.46 -17.34 12.30
N ILE A 55 1.37 -16.69 11.98
CA ILE A 55 0.44 -17.14 10.95
C ILE A 55 0.54 -16.25 9.72
N ALA A 56 1.01 -16.84 8.62
CA ALA A 56 1.07 -16.19 7.32
C ALA A 56 -0.21 -16.49 6.51
N HIS A 57 -0.66 -15.49 5.75
CA HIS A 57 -1.79 -15.66 4.85
C HIS A 57 -1.44 -16.56 3.65
N ARG A 58 -0.18 -16.54 3.19
CA ARG A 58 0.30 -17.36 2.05
C ARG A 58 1.50 -18.19 2.46
N ARG A 59 1.62 -19.38 1.86
CA ARG A 59 2.72 -20.31 2.12
C ARG A 59 4.09 -19.72 1.78
N GLU A 60 4.17 -18.90 0.74
CA GLU A 60 5.41 -18.25 0.31
C GLU A 60 5.96 -17.27 1.35
N LEU A 61 5.09 -16.70 2.19
CA LEU A 61 5.49 -15.77 3.25
C LEU A 61 6.09 -16.47 4.47
N VAL A 62 5.83 -17.79 4.64
CA VAL A 62 6.38 -18.57 5.77
C VAL A 62 7.91 -18.55 5.75
N ALA A 63 8.52 -18.89 4.62
CA ALA A 63 9.98 -18.90 4.49
C ALA A 63 10.62 -17.53 4.72
N GLN A 64 9.98 -16.46 4.25
CA GLN A 64 10.45 -15.09 4.49
C GLN A 64 10.38 -14.69 5.97
N MET A 65 9.32 -15.09 6.65
CA MET A 65 9.18 -14.84 8.09
C MET A 65 10.26 -15.61 8.86
N GLU A 66 10.49 -16.89 8.54
CA GLU A 66 11.53 -17.72 9.16
C GLU A 66 12.93 -17.09 8.92
N GLU A 67 13.24 -16.67 7.69
CA GLU A 67 14.49 -15.99 7.38
C GLU A 67 14.66 -14.68 8.17
N THR A 68 13.60 -13.89 8.33
CA THR A 68 13.65 -12.67 9.12
C THR A 68 13.84 -12.95 10.60
N LEU A 69 13.12 -13.94 11.15
CA LEU A 69 13.25 -14.34 12.54
C LEU A 69 14.67 -14.87 12.84
N ALA A 70 15.26 -15.62 11.91
CA ALA A 70 16.64 -16.11 12.05
C ALA A 70 17.67 -14.96 12.21
N LYS A 71 17.46 -13.81 11.55
CA LYS A 71 18.31 -12.61 11.74
C LYS A 71 18.22 -12.03 13.17
N TYR A 72 17.19 -12.39 13.92
CA TYR A 72 17.00 -12.04 15.34
C TYR A 72 17.38 -13.18 16.29
N GLY A 73 18.02 -14.22 15.78
CA GLY A 73 18.42 -15.39 16.59
C GLY A 73 17.27 -16.33 16.93
N ILE A 74 16.09 -16.15 16.32
CA ILE A 74 14.94 -17.00 16.54
C ILE A 74 14.91 -18.07 15.45
N ARG A 75 15.30 -19.29 15.80
CA ARG A 75 15.26 -20.45 14.93
C ARG A 75 14.30 -21.47 15.47
N ARG A 76 13.65 -22.19 14.56
CA ARG A 76 12.66 -23.22 14.89
C ARG A 76 13.22 -24.34 15.79
N GLU A 77 14.48 -24.66 15.61
CA GLU A 77 15.17 -25.74 16.34
C GLU A 77 15.43 -25.35 17.80
N ASP A 78 15.66 -24.05 18.07
CA ASP A 78 16.17 -23.54 19.35
C ASP A 78 15.09 -22.82 20.16
N THR A 79 13.91 -22.56 19.56
CA THR A 79 12.89 -21.73 20.19
C THR A 79 11.49 -22.34 20.03
N PRO A 80 10.56 -22.11 20.98
CA PRO A 80 9.17 -22.55 20.88
C PRO A 80 8.35 -21.68 19.89
N VAL A 81 8.96 -21.29 18.74
CA VAL A 81 8.34 -20.48 17.72
C VAL A 81 8.01 -21.33 16.51
N ARG A 82 6.78 -21.23 16.03
CA ARG A 82 6.30 -21.91 14.82
C ARG A 82 5.75 -20.91 13.82
N VAL A 83 6.22 -20.98 12.58
CA VAL A 83 5.71 -20.21 11.46
C VAL A 83 4.88 -21.13 10.57
N MET A 84 3.63 -20.77 10.32
CA MET A 84 2.68 -21.62 9.61
C MET A 84 1.79 -20.77 8.69
N SER A 85 1.34 -21.36 7.58
CA SER A 85 0.26 -20.76 6.82
C SER A 85 -1.09 -21.08 7.46
N VAL A 86 -2.06 -20.16 7.39
CA VAL A 86 -3.40 -20.42 7.90
C VAL A 86 -4.08 -21.60 7.24
N GLN A 87 -3.78 -21.87 5.95
CA GLN A 87 -4.31 -23.02 5.22
C GLN A 87 -3.77 -24.35 5.73
N TRP A 88 -2.51 -24.36 6.11
CA TRP A 88 -1.92 -25.56 6.71
C TRP A 88 -2.52 -25.79 8.09
N LEU A 89 -2.52 -24.77 8.94
CA LEU A 89 -3.03 -24.86 10.31
C LEU A 89 -4.49 -25.32 10.36
N SER A 90 -5.34 -24.80 9.46
CA SER A 90 -6.77 -25.15 9.44
C SER A 90 -7.04 -26.62 9.15
N ARG A 91 -6.07 -27.36 8.62
CA ARG A 91 -6.16 -28.80 8.33
C ARG A 91 -5.40 -29.68 9.32
N HIS A 92 -4.49 -29.10 10.13
CA HIS A 92 -3.52 -29.82 10.94
C HIS A 92 -3.46 -29.29 12.38
N TRP A 93 -4.62 -28.98 12.98
CA TRP A 93 -4.70 -28.45 14.36
C TRP A 93 -3.96 -29.31 15.38
N ASN A 94 -4.06 -30.62 15.26
CA ASN A 94 -3.45 -31.60 16.19
C ASN A 94 -1.92 -31.73 16.00
N GLU A 95 -1.41 -31.29 14.85
CA GLU A 95 0.02 -31.34 14.52
C GLU A 95 0.72 -30.00 14.80
N ALA A 96 -0.07 -28.95 15.12
CA ALA A 96 0.45 -27.62 15.37
C ALA A 96 1.29 -27.51 16.66
N GLY A 97 1.29 -28.55 17.50
CA GLY A 97 2.04 -28.62 18.76
C GLY A 97 1.31 -27.99 19.93
N ASP A 98 2.08 -27.64 20.98
CA ASP A 98 1.53 -27.10 22.20
C ASP A 98 0.78 -25.78 21.98
N ALA A 99 -0.20 -25.53 22.87
CA ALA A 99 -0.99 -24.29 22.81
C ALA A 99 -0.08 -23.05 22.93
N PRO A 100 -0.19 -22.09 22.01
CA PRO A 100 0.64 -20.91 22.04
C PRO A 100 0.23 -19.93 23.13
N GLY A 101 1.19 -19.25 23.73
CA GLY A 101 0.93 -18.08 24.59
C GLY A 101 0.72 -16.80 23.78
N LEU A 102 1.25 -16.77 22.53
CA LEU A 102 1.09 -15.65 21.59
C LEU A 102 0.79 -16.16 20.19
N ILE A 103 -0.21 -15.58 19.55
CA ILE A 103 -0.54 -15.77 18.13
C ILE A 103 -0.29 -14.45 17.40
N VAL A 104 0.55 -14.48 16.39
CA VAL A 104 0.87 -13.32 15.54
C VAL A 104 0.34 -13.55 14.14
N ILE A 105 -0.37 -12.58 13.59
CA ILE A 105 -0.88 -12.61 12.21
C ILE A 105 -0.26 -11.46 11.43
N ASP A 106 0.53 -11.77 10.42
CA ASP A 106 0.95 -10.79 9.43
C ASP A 106 -0.13 -10.61 8.36
N GLU A 107 -0.21 -9.41 7.80
CA GLU A 107 -1.27 -8.98 6.89
C GLU A 107 -2.68 -9.29 7.45
N ALA A 108 -2.90 -8.87 8.69
CA ALA A 108 -4.10 -9.20 9.48
C ALA A 108 -5.42 -8.67 8.88
N HIS A 109 -5.38 -7.84 7.84
CA HIS A 109 -6.58 -7.46 7.08
C HIS A 109 -7.25 -8.65 6.37
N HIS A 110 -6.55 -9.78 6.21
CA HIS A 110 -7.11 -11.05 5.75
C HIS A 110 -7.79 -11.89 6.85
N ALA A 111 -7.71 -11.49 8.12
CA ALA A 111 -8.02 -12.34 9.29
C ALA A 111 -9.51 -12.64 9.54
N LEU A 112 -10.49 -12.26 8.70
CA LEU A 112 -11.91 -12.64 8.89
C LEU A 112 -12.33 -13.98 8.25
N ALA A 113 -11.42 -14.77 7.74
CA ALA A 113 -11.76 -16.12 7.29
C ALA A 113 -12.15 -16.98 8.52
N ALA A 114 -13.05 -17.93 8.33
CA ALA A 114 -13.53 -18.83 9.38
C ALA A 114 -12.38 -19.50 10.18
N SER A 115 -11.26 -19.77 9.51
CA SER A 115 -10.05 -20.34 10.11
C SER A 115 -9.47 -19.47 11.25
N TYR A 116 -9.50 -18.15 11.12
CA TYR A 116 -9.01 -17.26 12.17
C TYR A 116 -9.99 -17.19 13.35
N THR A 117 -11.30 -17.13 13.07
CA THR A 117 -12.33 -17.17 14.12
C THR A 117 -12.24 -18.47 14.92
N GLU A 118 -12.01 -19.59 14.24
CA GLU A 118 -11.81 -20.88 14.89
C GLU A 118 -10.55 -20.88 15.78
N MET A 119 -9.44 -20.31 15.29
CA MET A 119 -8.21 -20.16 16.07
C MET A 119 -8.42 -19.36 17.35
N TRP A 120 -9.18 -18.24 17.28
CA TRP A 120 -9.53 -17.42 18.45
C TRP A 120 -10.32 -18.19 19.49
N LYS A 121 -11.26 -19.05 19.05
CA LYS A 121 -12.07 -19.89 19.93
C LYS A 121 -11.25 -21.00 20.59
N ARG A 122 -10.31 -21.63 19.85
CA ARG A 122 -9.46 -22.71 20.36
C ARG A 122 -8.44 -22.25 21.38
N TYR A 123 -7.92 -21.03 21.23
CA TYR A 123 -6.86 -20.48 22.08
C TYR A 123 -7.26 -19.14 22.71
N PRO A 124 -8.32 -19.13 23.57
CA PRO A 124 -8.82 -17.88 24.14
C PRO A 124 -7.82 -17.22 25.10
N ALA A 125 -6.99 -18.02 25.78
CA ALA A 125 -5.99 -17.54 26.72
C ALA A 125 -4.77 -16.89 26.04
N ALA A 126 -4.43 -17.26 24.80
CA ALA A 126 -3.30 -16.69 24.08
C ALA A 126 -3.48 -15.19 23.86
N LYS A 127 -2.40 -14.41 23.97
CA LYS A 127 -2.34 -13.05 23.41
C LYS A 127 -2.38 -13.12 21.90
N LYS A 128 -2.95 -12.10 21.25
CA LYS A 128 -3.08 -12.06 19.80
C LYS A 128 -2.59 -10.71 19.28
N LEU A 129 -1.76 -10.77 18.27
CA LEU A 129 -1.22 -9.62 17.56
C LEU A 129 -1.53 -9.74 16.07
N GLY A 130 -2.33 -8.83 15.55
CA GLY A 130 -2.48 -8.65 14.12
C GLY A 130 -1.65 -7.47 13.64
N VAL A 131 -0.89 -7.62 12.56
CA VAL A 131 -0.16 -6.49 11.96
C VAL A 131 -0.62 -6.30 10.52
N THR A 132 -0.90 -5.06 10.13
CA THR A 132 -1.33 -4.73 8.78
C THR A 132 -0.92 -3.30 8.40
N ALA A 133 -0.78 -3.04 7.10
CA ALA A 133 -0.66 -1.68 6.61
C ALA A 133 -2.01 -0.97 6.54
N THR A 134 -3.08 -1.72 6.33
CA THR A 134 -4.40 -1.20 5.99
C THR A 134 -5.49 -1.97 6.72
N PRO A 135 -5.90 -1.51 7.91
CA PRO A 135 -6.99 -2.13 8.67
C PRO A 135 -8.35 -1.79 8.06
N CYS A 136 -8.52 -2.12 6.79
CA CYS A 136 -9.75 -1.91 6.03
C CYS A 136 -10.02 -3.06 5.07
N ARG A 137 -11.28 -3.22 4.70
CA ARG A 137 -11.75 -4.25 3.76
C ARG A 137 -12.76 -3.69 2.79
N LEU A 138 -12.76 -4.28 1.59
CA LEU A 138 -13.69 -3.87 0.54
C LEU A 138 -15.15 -4.18 0.92
N ASN A 139 -15.40 -5.27 1.65
CA ASN A 139 -16.74 -5.63 2.16
C ASN A 139 -17.20 -4.82 3.37
N ARG A 140 -16.42 -3.83 3.80
CA ARG A 140 -16.69 -2.90 4.92
C ARG A 140 -16.91 -3.56 6.30
N ARG A 141 -16.62 -4.85 6.46
CA ARG A 141 -16.67 -5.50 7.78
C ARG A 141 -15.47 -5.04 8.61
N GLY A 142 -15.73 -4.67 9.84
CA GLY A 142 -14.71 -4.31 10.83
C GLY A 142 -13.90 -5.51 11.31
N PHE A 143 -13.03 -5.27 12.25
CA PHE A 143 -12.12 -6.27 12.82
C PHE A 143 -12.42 -6.55 14.30
N THR A 144 -13.43 -5.88 14.88
CA THR A 144 -13.77 -5.94 16.30
C THR A 144 -14.27 -7.31 16.78
N GLU A 145 -14.61 -8.22 15.86
CA GLU A 145 -14.90 -9.63 16.19
C GLU A 145 -13.64 -10.40 16.63
N LEU A 146 -12.45 -9.96 16.19
CA LEU A 146 -11.18 -10.64 16.46
C LEU A 146 -10.21 -9.79 17.28
N PHE A 147 -10.21 -8.48 17.10
CA PHE A 147 -9.29 -7.59 17.77
C PHE A 147 -10.06 -6.56 18.61
N GLU A 148 -9.64 -6.40 19.86
CA GLU A 148 -10.29 -5.51 20.82
C GLU A 148 -9.91 -4.04 20.58
N VAL A 149 -8.67 -3.80 20.14
CA VAL A 149 -8.11 -2.45 19.97
C VAL A 149 -7.18 -2.37 18.77
N LEU A 150 -7.15 -1.18 18.15
CA LEU A 150 -6.22 -0.80 17.09
C LEU A 150 -5.18 0.17 17.64
N VAL A 151 -3.90 -0.13 17.42
CA VAL A 151 -2.77 0.78 17.65
C VAL A 151 -2.24 1.25 16.29
N THR A 152 -2.32 2.55 16.03
CA THR A 152 -1.91 3.13 14.74
C THR A 152 -0.55 3.80 14.85
N SER A 153 0.28 3.70 13.82
CA SER A 153 1.55 4.42 13.68
C SER A 153 1.34 5.81 13.07
N TRP A 154 2.45 6.48 12.78
CA TRP A 154 2.46 7.68 11.96
C TRP A 154 1.84 7.45 10.59
N SER A 155 1.33 8.50 9.97
CA SER A 155 0.85 8.50 8.59
C SER A 155 2.00 8.35 7.59
N ILE A 156 1.69 8.02 6.33
CA ILE A 156 2.69 7.98 5.25
C ILE A 156 3.37 9.34 5.10
N ALA A 157 2.62 10.46 5.22
CA ALA A 157 3.17 11.81 5.14
C ALA A 157 4.22 12.05 6.23
N GLU A 158 3.92 11.72 7.49
CA GLU A 158 4.85 11.85 8.60
C GLU A 158 6.10 10.96 8.43
N PHE A 159 5.94 9.74 7.91
CA PHE A 159 7.08 8.87 7.60
C PHE A 159 7.99 9.43 6.49
N ILE A 160 7.41 10.10 5.49
CA ILE A 160 8.17 10.80 4.44
C ILE A 160 8.89 12.01 5.03
N GLU A 161 8.21 12.84 5.81
CA GLU A 161 8.79 14.01 6.47
C GLU A 161 9.99 13.64 7.35
N LYS A 162 9.88 12.54 8.09
CA LYS A 162 10.97 12.01 8.93
C LYS A 162 12.04 11.23 8.13
N GLY A 163 11.93 11.19 6.79
CA GLY A 163 12.92 10.53 5.92
C GLY A 163 12.96 9.00 6.06
N VAL A 164 11.93 8.37 6.59
CA VAL A 164 11.81 6.89 6.68
C VAL A 164 11.30 6.30 5.39
N LEU A 165 10.36 6.97 4.74
CA LEU A 165 9.86 6.64 3.40
C LEU A 165 10.40 7.65 2.37
N SER A 166 10.42 7.24 1.11
CA SER A 166 10.84 8.05 -0.02
C SER A 166 9.75 9.08 -0.36
N VAL A 167 10.15 10.27 -0.75
CA VAL A 167 9.28 11.22 -1.45
C VAL A 167 8.84 10.63 -2.78
N PHE A 168 7.77 11.17 -3.36
CA PHE A 168 7.26 10.70 -4.64
C PHE A 168 6.66 11.83 -5.48
N ASP A 169 6.67 11.60 -6.79
CA ASP A 169 5.89 12.33 -7.77
C ASP A 169 4.70 11.47 -8.19
N TYR A 170 3.59 12.08 -8.54
CA TYR A 170 2.37 11.37 -8.91
C TYR A 170 1.78 11.93 -10.19
N VAL A 171 1.59 11.07 -11.18
CA VAL A 171 0.86 11.40 -12.41
C VAL A 171 -0.36 10.49 -12.54
N SER A 172 -1.48 11.04 -12.98
CA SER A 172 -2.72 10.29 -13.19
C SER A 172 -3.33 10.58 -14.55
N ILE A 173 -4.26 9.75 -14.99
CA ILE A 173 -5.00 9.98 -16.22
C ILE A 173 -5.84 11.26 -16.11
N ARG A 174 -5.90 12.00 -17.23
CA ARG A 174 -6.67 13.23 -17.31
C ARG A 174 -8.16 12.96 -17.09
N PRO A 175 -8.84 13.73 -16.23
CA PRO A 175 -10.29 13.65 -16.08
C PRO A 175 -11.00 13.82 -17.43
N GLY A 176 -12.01 12.98 -17.72
CA GLY A 176 -12.75 13.03 -18.98
C GLY A 176 -12.01 12.41 -20.18
N SER A 177 -10.81 11.84 -20.00
CA SER A 177 -10.11 11.10 -21.05
C SER A 177 -10.89 9.84 -21.49
N GLU A 178 -10.51 9.27 -22.63
CA GLU A 178 -11.08 8.01 -23.10
C GLU A 178 -10.88 6.88 -22.08
N GLU A 179 -9.68 6.78 -21.50
CA GLU A 179 -9.36 5.79 -20.46
C GLU A 179 -10.26 5.92 -19.26
N GLN A 180 -10.49 7.16 -18.80
CA GLN A 180 -11.35 7.39 -17.67
C GLN A 180 -12.78 6.92 -17.94
N ARG A 181 -13.30 7.19 -19.13
CA ARG A 181 -14.63 6.71 -19.54
C ARG A 181 -14.71 5.19 -19.62
N LEU A 182 -13.67 4.53 -20.13
CA LEU A 182 -13.58 3.06 -20.18
C LEU A 182 -13.59 2.46 -18.77
N ILE A 183 -12.89 3.07 -17.82
CA ILE A 183 -12.82 2.60 -16.43
C ILE A 183 -14.12 2.89 -15.70
N ASP A 184 -14.71 4.07 -15.90
CA ASP A 184 -15.99 4.44 -15.31
C ASP A 184 -17.16 3.53 -15.81
N GLY A 185 -17.00 2.94 -16.99
CA GLY A 185 -17.91 1.96 -17.57
C GLY A 185 -17.76 0.53 -17.03
N LEU A 186 -16.85 0.26 -16.10
CA LEU A 186 -16.69 -1.07 -15.50
C LEU A 186 -17.77 -1.32 -14.44
N GLU A 187 -18.73 -2.21 -14.73
CA GLU A 187 -19.88 -2.46 -13.88
C GLU A 187 -19.77 -3.75 -13.07
N LYS A 188 -19.13 -4.79 -13.63
CA LYS A 188 -19.11 -6.12 -13.03
C LYS A 188 -18.15 -6.21 -11.85
N ARG A 189 -18.58 -6.91 -10.82
CA ARG A 189 -17.77 -7.13 -9.59
C ARG A 189 -17.41 -8.60 -9.45
N GLY A 190 -16.21 -8.84 -8.92
CA GLY A 190 -15.76 -10.16 -8.51
C GLY A 190 -16.38 -10.58 -7.16
N ALA A 191 -16.11 -11.80 -6.75
CA ALA A 191 -16.58 -12.31 -5.45
C ALA A 191 -16.02 -11.54 -4.24
N ASP A 192 -14.88 -10.89 -4.42
CA ASP A 192 -14.24 -10.00 -3.43
C ASP A 192 -14.82 -8.58 -3.40
N GLY A 193 -15.74 -8.25 -4.33
CA GLY A 193 -16.34 -6.93 -4.50
C GLY A 193 -15.52 -5.94 -5.33
N ASP A 194 -14.32 -6.31 -5.78
CA ASP A 194 -13.49 -5.53 -6.69
C ASP A 194 -13.98 -5.65 -8.14
N TYR A 195 -13.43 -4.88 -9.07
CA TYR A 195 -13.74 -5.04 -10.48
C TYR A 195 -13.45 -6.46 -10.99
N GLN A 196 -14.33 -6.99 -11.82
CA GLN A 196 -14.18 -8.32 -12.40
C GLN A 196 -12.99 -8.34 -13.39
N VAL A 197 -12.04 -9.24 -13.17
CA VAL A 197 -10.82 -9.36 -14.01
C VAL A 197 -11.14 -9.54 -15.49
N LYS A 198 -12.13 -10.37 -15.83
CA LYS A 198 -12.53 -10.62 -17.23
C LYS A 198 -13.03 -9.37 -17.94
N GLU A 199 -13.79 -8.52 -17.23
CA GLU A 199 -14.30 -7.27 -17.80
C GLU A 199 -13.16 -6.25 -17.98
N MET A 200 -12.33 -6.06 -16.95
CA MET A 200 -11.15 -5.20 -17.05
C MET A 200 -10.24 -5.61 -18.21
N ASP A 201 -9.98 -6.91 -18.35
CA ASP A 201 -9.11 -7.44 -19.39
C ASP A 201 -9.70 -7.21 -20.79
N ALA A 202 -10.99 -7.47 -20.97
CA ALA A 202 -11.69 -7.24 -22.23
C ALA A 202 -11.68 -5.76 -22.68
N VAL A 203 -11.75 -4.83 -21.72
CA VAL A 203 -11.84 -3.39 -21.99
C VAL A 203 -10.45 -2.77 -22.14
N LEU A 204 -9.52 -3.08 -21.25
CA LEU A 204 -8.24 -2.37 -21.11
C LEU A 204 -7.05 -3.10 -21.72
N ASN A 205 -7.09 -4.44 -21.83
CA ASN A 205 -6.01 -5.23 -22.43
C ASN A 205 -6.04 -5.18 -23.95
N ARG A 206 -6.00 -3.98 -24.52
CA ARG A 206 -6.00 -3.72 -25.95
C ARG A 206 -4.70 -3.00 -26.34
N ARG A 207 -4.30 -3.12 -27.61
CA ARG A 207 -3.05 -2.50 -28.09
C ARG A 207 -2.95 -1.00 -27.79
N PRO A 208 -3.97 -0.15 -28.01
CA PRO A 208 -3.88 1.27 -27.64
C PRO A 208 -3.63 1.50 -26.15
N GLY A 209 -4.27 0.70 -25.26
CA GLY A 209 -4.03 0.75 -23.82
C GLY A 209 -2.58 0.44 -23.45
N ILE A 210 -2.02 -0.64 -23.99
CA ILE A 210 -0.61 -1.03 -23.76
C ILE A 210 0.36 0.02 -24.32
N GLU A 211 0.07 0.62 -25.46
CA GLU A 211 0.85 1.73 -26.03
C GLU A 211 0.88 2.95 -25.11
N ARG A 212 -0.25 3.29 -24.47
CA ARG A 212 -0.33 4.38 -23.51
C ARG A 212 0.49 4.07 -22.25
N LEU A 213 0.40 2.85 -21.72
CA LEU A 213 1.24 2.43 -20.58
C LEU A 213 2.72 2.63 -20.89
N TYR A 214 3.18 2.20 -22.06
CA TYR A 214 4.57 2.39 -22.48
C TYR A 214 4.94 3.87 -22.62
N ARG A 215 4.10 4.68 -23.29
CA ARG A 215 4.35 6.13 -23.44
C ARG A 215 4.48 6.81 -22.08
N SER A 216 3.65 6.45 -21.10
CA SER A 216 3.72 6.98 -19.75
C SER A 216 5.06 6.71 -19.09
N VAL A 217 5.57 5.48 -19.17
CA VAL A 217 6.89 5.12 -18.63
C VAL A 217 7.99 5.88 -19.37
N ARG A 218 7.94 5.95 -20.70
CA ARG A 218 8.92 6.70 -21.49
C ARG A 218 8.95 8.19 -21.14
N GLN A 219 7.82 8.79 -20.84
CA GLN A 219 7.72 10.20 -20.51
C GLN A 219 8.17 10.52 -19.09
N PHE A 220 7.80 9.69 -18.10
CA PHE A 220 7.97 10.04 -16.69
C PHE A 220 9.03 9.19 -15.96
N ALA A 221 9.40 8.05 -16.50
CA ALA A 221 10.29 7.09 -15.84
C ALA A 221 11.29 6.42 -16.80
N SER A 222 11.72 7.12 -17.85
CA SER A 222 12.69 6.59 -18.81
C SER A 222 14.01 6.25 -18.13
N GLY A 223 14.53 5.04 -18.34
CA GLY A 223 15.78 4.55 -17.75
C GLY A 223 15.71 4.24 -16.27
N LYS A 224 14.53 4.31 -15.65
CA LYS A 224 14.31 3.99 -14.24
C LYS A 224 13.89 2.55 -14.03
N LYS A 225 14.29 1.97 -12.91
CA LYS A 225 13.89 0.65 -12.44
C LYS A 225 12.49 0.67 -11.85
N GLY A 226 11.59 -0.20 -12.31
CA GLY A 226 10.22 -0.11 -11.85
C GLY A 226 9.38 -1.36 -11.87
N MET A 227 8.17 -1.20 -11.32
CA MET A 227 7.16 -2.25 -11.23
C MET A 227 5.86 -1.82 -11.89
N VAL A 228 5.24 -2.74 -12.64
CA VAL A 228 3.92 -2.56 -13.26
C VAL A 228 2.93 -3.55 -12.63
N TYR A 229 1.79 -3.06 -12.19
CA TYR A 229 0.70 -3.88 -11.69
C TYR A 229 -0.36 -4.10 -12.77
N ALA A 230 -0.37 -5.29 -13.34
CA ALA A 230 -1.23 -5.67 -14.46
C ALA A 230 -2.56 -6.30 -14.00
N ILE A 231 -3.55 -6.33 -14.90
CA ILE A 231 -4.91 -6.85 -14.67
C ILE A 231 -4.92 -8.38 -14.60
N SER A 232 -4.26 -9.02 -15.56
CA SER A 232 -4.26 -10.45 -15.78
C SER A 232 -2.88 -10.94 -16.21
N ILE A 233 -2.67 -12.25 -16.19
CA ILE A 233 -1.43 -12.89 -16.67
C ILE A 233 -1.18 -12.52 -18.15
N GLU A 234 -2.24 -12.55 -18.96
CA GLU A 234 -2.13 -12.19 -20.37
C GLU A 234 -1.80 -10.71 -20.56
N HIS A 235 -2.42 -9.81 -19.76
CA HIS A 235 -2.08 -8.39 -19.77
C HIS A 235 -0.61 -8.15 -19.39
N ALA A 236 -0.14 -8.81 -18.33
CA ALA A 236 1.26 -8.70 -17.90
C ALA A 236 2.24 -9.15 -18.99
N ARG A 237 1.96 -10.29 -19.62
CA ARG A 237 2.78 -10.82 -20.72
C ARG A 237 2.84 -9.84 -21.90
N ARG A 238 1.71 -9.32 -22.34
CA ARG A 238 1.63 -8.36 -23.45
C ARG A 238 2.33 -7.03 -23.15
N ILE A 239 2.23 -6.53 -21.92
CA ILE A 239 2.97 -5.34 -21.48
C ILE A 239 4.47 -5.62 -21.56
N ALA A 240 4.95 -6.70 -20.95
CA ALA A 240 6.38 -7.05 -20.94
C ALA A 240 6.93 -7.22 -22.37
N GLU A 241 6.23 -7.96 -23.24
CA GLU A 241 6.61 -8.11 -24.63
C GLU A 241 6.65 -6.77 -25.39
N TYR A 242 5.66 -5.91 -25.17
CA TYR A 242 5.59 -4.60 -25.83
C TYR A 242 6.75 -3.70 -25.40
N TYR A 243 7.11 -3.70 -24.12
CA TYR A 243 8.22 -2.95 -23.56
C TYR A 243 9.56 -3.49 -24.09
N SER A 244 9.75 -4.82 -24.06
CA SER A 244 10.99 -5.46 -24.53
C SER A 244 11.26 -5.21 -26.01
N ARG A 245 10.23 -5.26 -26.86
CA ARG A 245 10.36 -4.92 -28.29
C ARG A 245 10.78 -3.47 -28.54
N ARG A 246 10.74 -2.61 -27.53
CA ARG A 246 11.12 -1.19 -27.57
C ARG A 246 12.35 -0.87 -26.75
N GLY A 247 13.13 -1.90 -26.38
CA GLY A 247 14.42 -1.74 -25.73
C GLY A 247 14.38 -1.53 -24.22
N VAL A 248 13.23 -1.80 -23.57
CA VAL A 248 13.14 -1.84 -22.10
C VAL A 248 13.16 -3.29 -21.65
N ASN A 249 14.15 -3.70 -20.86
CA ASN A 249 14.23 -5.08 -20.39
C ASN A 249 13.13 -5.36 -19.33
N ALA A 250 11.97 -5.83 -19.82
CA ALA A 250 10.78 -6.07 -19.03
C ALA A 250 10.40 -7.55 -19.01
N VAL A 251 10.06 -8.07 -17.85
CA VAL A 251 9.59 -9.45 -17.67
C VAL A 251 8.26 -9.51 -16.92
N ALA A 252 7.41 -10.46 -17.30
CA ALA A 252 6.16 -10.75 -16.60
C ALA A 252 6.38 -11.84 -15.55
N VAL A 253 5.83 -11.62 -14.34
CA VAL A 253 5.85 -12.58 -13.24
C VAL A 253 4.45 -12.74 -12.68
N ASP A 254 3.99 -13.98 -12.57
CA ASP A 254 2.66 -14.32 -12.09
C ASP A 254 2.64 -15.57 -11.20
N SER A 255 1.45 -16.00 -10.77
CA SER A 255 1.28 -17.17 -9.90
C SER A 255 1.65 -18.50 -10.57
N LYS A 256 1.70 -18.56 -11.90
CA LYS A 256 2.08 -19.76 -12.67
C LYS A 256 3.60 -19.81 -12.92
N THR A 257 4.33 -18.70 -12.71
CA THR A 257 5.79 -18.69 -12.84
C THR A 257 6.41 -19.66 -11.82
N PRO A 258 7.20 -20.65 -12.23
CA PRO A 258 7.83 -21.60 -11.34
C PRO A 258 8.66 -20.91 -10.26
N ALA A 259 8.68 -21.46 -9.04
CA ALA A 259 9.31 -20.81 -7.88
C ALA A 259 10.80 -20.48 -8.10
N MET A 260 11.55 -21.40 -8.74
CA MET A 260 12.96 -21.21 -9.05
C MET A 260 13.17 -20.08 -10.07
N GLU A 261 12.34 -20.06 -11.11
CA GLU A 261 12.39 -19.02 -12.14
C GLU A 261 12.00 -17.64 -11.56
N ARG A 262 10.95 -17.61 -10.73
CA ARG A 262 10.55 -16.38 -10.00
C ARG A 262 11.69 -15.85 -9.14
N LYS A 263 12.38 -16.73 -8.40
CA LYS A 263 13.54 -16.35 -7.58
C LYS A 263 14.65 -15.76 -8.44
N ARG A 264 14.96 -16.39 -9.58
CA ARG A 264 15.95 -15.88 -10.54
C ARG A 264 15.58 -14.50 -11.07
N MET A 265 14.34 -14.31 -11.55
CA MET A 265 13.86 -13.03 -12.06
C MET A 265 13.92 -11.93 -11.01
N VAL A 266 13.58 -12.23 -9.76
CA VAL A 266 13.67 -11.30 -8.63
C VAL A 266 15.13 -10.89 -8.37
N GLU A 267 16.06 -11.85 -8.39
CA GLU A 267 17.50 -11.55 -8.22
C GLU A 267 18.05 -10.74 -9.40
N GLU A 268 17.69 -11.07 -10.63
CA GLU A 268 18.07 -10.31 -11.83
C GLU A 268 17.51 -8.88 -11.78
N PHE A 269 16.30 -8.70 -11.28
CA PHE A 269 15.71 -7.39 -11.06
C PHE A 269 16.43 -6.61 -9.94
N ARG A 270 16.77 -7.26 -8.82
CA ARG A 270 17.57 -6.64 -7.75
C ARG A 270 18.92 -6.13 -8.24
N HIS A 271 19.57 -6.90 -9.11
CA HIS A 271 20.87 -6.51 -9.68
C HIS A 271 20.78 -5.60 -10.92
N GLY A 272 19.58 -5.11 -11.27
CA GLY A 272 19.40 -4.18 -12.41
C GLY A 272 19.53 -4.82 -13.80
N LYS A 273 19.59 -6.15 -13.90
CA LYS A 273 19.57 -6.85 -15.18
C LYS A 273 18.19 -6.79 -15.83
N ILE A 274 17.14 -6.82 -15.03
CA ILE A 274 15.77 -6.56 -15.43
C ILE A 274 15.44 -5.15 -14.98
N GLU A 275 14.94 -4.30 -15.90
CA GLU A 275 14.57 -2.91 -15.61
C GLU A 275 13.13 -2.81 -15.11
N VAL A 276 12.22 -3.60 -15.67
CA VAL A 276 10.80 -3.52 -15.38
C VAL A 276 10.23 -4.90 -15.04
N LEU A 277 9.65 -5.02 -13.85
CA LEU A 277 8.90 -6.19 -13.41
C LEU A 277 7.39 -5.94 -13.59
N VAL A 278 6.75 -6.69 -14.49
CA VAL A 278 5.31 -6.64 -14.69
C VAL A 278 4.67 -7.79 -13.93
N ASN A 279 3.81 -7.48 -12.95
CA ASN A 279 3.27 -8.52 -12.07
C ASN A 279 1.75 -8.51 -11.96
N VAL A 280 1.20 -9.68 -11.57
CA VAL A 280 -0.22 -9.87 -11.27
C VAL A 280 -0.34 -10.45 -9.87
N ASP A 281 -0.66 -9.60 -8.89
CA ASP A 281 -0.93 -9.95 -7.48
C ASP A 281 0.15 -10.80 -6.75
N VAL A 282 1.34 -11.00 -7.35
CA VAL A 282 2.41 -11.83 -6.77
C VAL A 282 3.30 -11.02 -5.83
N PHE A 283 3.56 -9.76 -6.14
CA PHE A 283 4.44 -8.87 -5.38
C PHE A 283 3.69 -7.81 -4.58
N SER A 284 2.39 -7.98 -4.37
CA SER A 284 1.63 -7.14 -3.45
C SER A 284 2.07 -7.33 -2.00
N GLU A 285 2.55 -8.52 -1.63
CA GLU A 285 3.03 -8.88 -0.30
C GLU A 285 4.40 -9.54 -0.36
N GLY A 286 5.23 -9.34 0.67
CA GLY A 286 6.49 -10.06 0.87
C GLY A 286 7.65 -9.73 -0.08
N PHE A 287 7.46 -8.95 -1.14
CA PHE A 287 8.54 -8.55 -2.04
C PHE A 287 9.37 -7.40 -1.46
N ASP A 288 10.69 -7.57 -1.39
CA ASP A 288 11.61 -6.56 -0.89
C ASP A 288 12.63 -6.15 -1.96
N CYS A 289 12.41 -4.95 -2.54
CA CYS A 289 13.29 -4.29 -3.48
C CYS A 289 13.13 -2.78 -3.25
N PRO A 290 13.93 -2.17 -2.37
CA PRO A 290 13.74 -0.78 -1.95
C PRO A 290 14.15 0.25 -3.02
N ASP A 291 14.96 -0.14 -3.98
CA ASP A 291 15.48 0.68 -5.06
C ASP A 291 14.54 0.79 -6.28
N VAL A 292 13.28 0.42 -6.13
CA VAL A 292 12.25 0.66 -7.15
C VAL A 292 12.01 2.17 -7.27
N GLU A 293 12.28 2.73 -8.45
CA GLU A 293 12.19 4.16 -8.73
C GLU A 293 10.86 4.57 -9.32
N PHE A 294 10.10 3.64 -9.93
CA PHE A 294 8.72 3.90 -10.33
C PHE A 294 7.77 2.73 -10.07
N VAL A 295 6.51 3.08 -9.84
CA VAL A 295 5.39 2.12 -9.78
C VAL A 295 4.34 2.57 -10.77
N GLN A 296 3.99 1.69 -11.71
CA GLN A 296 2.93 1.90 -12.68
C GLN A 296 1.69 1.10 -12.31
N LEU A 297 0.58 1.80 -12.13
CA LEU A 297 -0.72 1.23 -11.81
C LEU A 297 -1.51 1.06 -13.11
N ALA A 298 -1.57 -0.18 -13.62
CA ALA A 298 -2.25 -0.54 -14.86
C ALA A 298 -3.50 -1.40 -14.61
N ARG A 299 -3.90 -1.56 -13.35
CA ARG A 299 -5.07 -2.31 -12.92
C ARG A 299 -6.00 -1.44 -12.08
N PRO A 300 -7.22 -1.15 -12.55
CA PRO A 300 -8.25 -0.54 -11.72
C PRO A 300 -8.57 -1.40 -10.51
N THR A 301 -8.85 -0.76 -9.37
CA THR A 301 -9.29 -1.45 -8.15
C THR A 301 -10.15 -0.53 -7.28
N LEU A 302 -11.07 -1.11 -6.54
CA LEU A 302 -11.84 -0.46 -5.49
C LEU A 302 -11.25 -0.73 -4.09
N SER A 303 -10.16 -1.47 -4.02
CA SER A 303 -9.50 -1.84 -2.77
C SER A 303 -8.41 -0.85 -2.38
N LEU A 304 -8.67 -0.04 -1.35
CA LEU A 304 -7.67 0.84 -0.75
C LEU A 304 -6.43 0.06 -0.30
N ALA A 305 -6.62 -1.15 0.23
CA ALA A 305 -5.51 -2.00 0.66
C ALA A 305 -4.58 -2.35 -0.52
N LYS A 306 -5.14 -2.78 -1.66
CA LYS A 306 -4.34 -3.06 -2.87
C LYS A 306 -3.60 -1.80 -3.34
N TYR A 307 -4.28 -0.66 -3.41
CA TYR A 307 -3.67 0.61 -3.81
C TYR A 307 -2.47 0.96 -2.94
N LEU A 308 -2.67 1.03 -1.61
CA LEU A 308 -1.59 1.41 -0.67
C LEU A 308 -0.46 0.38 -0.60
N GLN A 309 -0.74 -0.91 -0.80
CA GLN A 309 0.29 -1.94 -0.90
C GLN A 309 1.14 -1.79 -2.16
N GLN A 310 0.51 -1.52 -3.31
CA GLN A 310 1.18 -1.34 -4.59
C GLN A 310 2.09 -0.11 -4.57
N VAL A 311 1.55 1.06 -4.22
CA VAL A 311 2.35 2.30 -4.15
C VAL A 311 3.42 2.22 -3.07
N GLY A 312 3.14 1.55 -1.95
CA GLY A 312 4.08 1.37 -0.84
C GLY A 312 5.36 0.60 -1.22
N ARG A 313 5.37 -0.12 -2.34
CA ARG A 313 6.61 -0.74 -2.85
C ARG A 313 7.58 0.32 -3.38
N GLY A 314 7.07 1.35 -4.03
CA GLY A 314 7.87 2.48 -4.50
C GLY A 314 8.25 3.46 -3.39
N LEU A 315 7.50 3.52 -2.31
CA LEU A 315 7.80 4.46 -1.21
C LEU A 315 8.93 4.01 -0.28
N ARG A 316 9.53 2.85 -0.50
CA ARG A 316 10.71 2.42 0.27
C ARG A 316 11.90 3.29 -0.07
N ARG A 317 12.68 3.63 0.95
CA ARG A 317 13.90 4.41 0.78
C ARG A 317 15.08 3.49 0.43
N SER A 318 15.89 3.91 -0.53
CA SER A 318 17.16 3.29 -0.91
C SER A 318 18.22 4.37 -1.12
N GLU A 319 19.47 4.02 -0.93
CA GLU A 319 20.59 4.88 -1.29
C GLU A 319 20.57 5.17 -2.80
N GLY A 320 20.86 6.41 -3.19
CA GLY A 320 20.83 6.87 -4.57
C GLY A 320 19.44 7.12 -5.18
N LYS A 321 18.37 6.78 -4.47
CA LYS A 321 17.00 7.05 -4.90
C LYS A 321 16.52 8.38 -4.33
N GLU A 322 16.32 9.37 -5.20
CA GLU A 322 15.82 10.70 -4.82
C GLU A 322 14.31 10.69 -4.55
N ALA A 323 13.52 10.15 -5.48
CA ALA A 323 12.08 10.08 -5.40
C ALA A 323 11.54 8.83 -6.10
N CYS A 324 10.28 8.46 -5.84
CA CYS A 324 9.56 7.46 -6.62
C CYS A 324 8.56 8.13 -7.55
N MET A 325 8.52 7.74 -8.82
CA MET A 325 7.47 8.13 -9.75
C MET A 325 6.28 7.17 -9.66
N LEU A 326 5.13 7.64 -9.25
CA LEU A 326 3.86 6.90 -9.25
C LEU A 326 3.08 7.25 -10.51
N ILE A 327 2.90 6.29 -11.40
CA ILE A 327 2.20 6.45 -12.68
C ILE A 327 0.85 5.75 -12.60
N ASP A 328 -0.19 6.53 -12.41
CA ASP A 328 -1.57 6.04 -12.28
C ASP A 328 -2.29 6.10 -13.64
N ASN A 329 -2.18 5.04 -14.41
CA ASN A 329 -2.85 4.92 -15.71
C ASN A 329 -4.33 4.51 -15.61
N VAL A 330 -4.88 4.41 -14.40
CA VAL A 330 -6.23 3.91 -14.15
C VAL A 330 -7.06 4.80 -13.22
N GLY A 331 -6.57 5.98 -12.88
CA GLY A 331 -7.31 7.00 -12.15
C GLY A 331 -7.62 6.64 -10.69
N LEU A 332 -6.76 5.88 -10.01
CA LEU A 332 -6.94 5.54 -8.59
C LEU A 332 -6.90 6.77 -7.69
N TYR A 333 -6.20 7.82 -8.11
CA TYR A 333 -6.21 9.12 -7.45
C TYR A 333 -7.63 9.67 -7.24
N ARG A 334 -8.50 9.55 -8.24
CA ARG A 334 -9.90 10.01 -8.15
C ARG A 334 -10.71 9.22 -7.12
N ILE A 335 -10.34 7.96 -6.89
CA ILE A 335 -11.03 7.06 -5.96
C ILE A 335 -10.49 7.24 -4.54
N PHE A 336 -9.16 7.27 -4.40
CA PHE A 336 -8.48 7.18 -3.11
C PHE A 336 -7.73 8.45 -2.70
N GLY A 337 -7.46 9.38 -3.62
CA GLY A 337 -6.54 10.48 -3.38
C GLY A 337 -5.07 10.04 -3.39
N LEU A 338 -4.20 10.88 -2.85
CA LEU A 338 -2.77 10.57 -2.74
C LEU A 338 -2.49 9.55 -1.63
N PRO A 339 -1.38 8.78 -1.73
CA PRO A 339 -0.98 7.85 -0.68
C PRO A 339 -0.76 8.51 0.69
N THR A 340 -0.43 9.79 0.70
CA THR A 340 -0.19 10.61 1.92
C THR A 340 -1.46 11.05 2.62
N GLN A 341 -2.63 10.80 2.03
CA GLN A 341 -3.89 11.14 2.65
C GLN A 341 -4.04 10.49 4.03
N ARG A 342 -4.59 11.22 5.01
CA ARG A 342 -4.90 10.66 6.31
C ARG A 342 -6.20 9.87 6.25
N TRP A 343 -6.14 8.66 6.75
CA TRP A 343 -7.27 7.73 6.80
C TRP A 343 -7.77 7.58 8.23
N ASN A 344 -9.07 7.56 8.42
CA ASN A 344 -9.65 7.24 9.72
C ASN A 344 -9.61 5.71 9.93
N TRP A 345 -8.42 5.22 10.31
CA TRP A 345 -8.20 3.79 10.53
C TRP A 345 -9.07 3.21 11.63
N ASP A 346 -9.39 3.99 12.69
CA ASP A 346 -10.27 3.52 13.76
C ASP A 346 -11.71 3.28 13.27
N ALA A 347 -12.25 4.19 12.46
CA ALA A 347 -13.56 4.00 11.85
C ALA A 347 -13.59 2.77 10.93
N MET A 348 -12.55 2.57 10.13
CA MET A 348 -12.44 1.40 9.25
C MET A 348 -12.27 0.09 10.02
N PHE A 349 -11.46 0.11 11.07
CA PHE A 349 -11.28 -1.01 11.99
C PHE A 349 -12.60 -1.43 12.65
N ARG A 350 -13.45 -0.47 12.99
CA ARG A 350 -14.78 -0.71 13.58
C ARG A 350 -15.87 -1.03 12.54
N GLY A 351 -15.54 -1.04 11.26
CA GLY A 351 -16.52 -1.24 10.18
C GLY A 351 -17.48 -0.06 10.00
N ARG A 352 -17.16 1.10 10.56
CA ARG A 352 -17.92 2.35 10.42
C ARG A 352 -17.47 3.11 9.19
N MET A 353 -17.76 2.56 8.03
CA MET A 353 -17.51 3.25 6.76
C MET A 353 -18.79 3.95 6.31
N ALA A 354 -18.66 5.16 5.74
CA ALA A 354 -19.79 5.94 5.27
C ALA A 354 -20.67 5.18 4.26
N GLY A 355 -21.94 5.53 4.20
CA GLY A 355 -23.07 4.78 3.66
C GLY A 355 -22.97 4.21 2.24
N LYS A 356 -23.96 3.42 1.87
CA LYS A 356 -24.11 2.83 0.52
C LYS A 356 -24.11 3.94 -0.55
N GLY A 357 -23.16 3.88 -1.47
CA GLY A 357 -23.05 4.84 -2.58
C GLY A 357 -21.83 5.74 -2.58
N SER A 358 -21.11 5.83 -1.46
CA SER A 358 -19.87 6.60 -1.39
C SER A 358 -18.69 5.74 -1.78
N LEU A 359 -17.87 6.24 -2.69
CA LEU A 359 -16.59 5.62 -3.00
C LEU A 359 -15.72 5.57 -1.73
N PRO A 360 -15.06 4.45 -1.42
CA PRO A 360 -14.34 4.23 -0.15
C PRO A 360 -13.30 5.30 0.19
N GLY A 361 -12.77 6.00 -0.81
CA GLY A 361 -11.70 6.97 -0.64
C GLY A 361 -12.10 8.35 -0.15
N ARG A 362 -13.27 8.85 -0.54
CA ARG A 362 -13.64 10.26 -0.25
C ARG A 362 -14.26 10.53 1.12
N MET A 363 -14.76 9.52 1.82
CA MET A 363 -15.57 9.74 3.03
C MET A 363 -14.91 9.39 4.36
N ASN A 364 -13.78 8.73 4.36
CA ASN A 364 -13.06 8.39 5.60
C ASN A 364 -11.77 9.19 5.77
N CYS A 365 -11.66 10.30 5.06
CA CYS A 365 -10.65 11.30 5.32
C CYS A 365 -11.10 12.13 6.51
N ASP A 366 -10.22 12.37 7.43
CA ASP A 366 -10.44 13.36 8.45
C ASP A 366 -10.60 14.72 7.74
N ALA A 367 -11.80 15.31 7.80
CA ALA A 367 -12.10 16.57 7.11
C ALA A 367 -11.24 17.76 7.60
N SER A 368 -10.47 17.55 8.67
CA SER A 368 -9.51 18.51 9.23
C SER A 368 -8.16 18.50 8.50
N VAL A 369 -7.92 17.58 7.56
CA VAL A 369 -6.63 17.49 6.89
C VAL A 369 -6.67 18.15 5.54
N THR A 370 -5.96 19.25 5.46
CA THR A 370 -5.61 20.01 4.25
C THR A 370 -5.26 19.07 3.09
N ALA A 371 -6.07 19.14 2.03
CA ALA A 371 -5.66 18.60 0.74
C ALA A 371 -4.35 19.31 0.35
N PHE A 372 -3.32 18.54 0.03
CA PHE A 372 -2.11 19.11 -0.54
C PHE A 372 -2.46 19.79 -1.86
N PRO A 373 -1.92 20.97 -2.17
CA PRO A 373 -2.20 21.65 -3.41
C PRO A 373 -1.79 20.76 -4.58
N VAL A 374 -2.73 20.52 -5.49
CA VAL A 374 -2.50 19.83 -6.74
C VAL A 374 -2.02 20.89 -7.74
N VAL A 375 -0.78 20.80 -8.19
CA VAL A 375 -0.30 21.62 -9.28
C VAL A 375 -0.46 20.85 -10.57
N GLU A 376 -1.45 21.22 -11.38
CA GLU A 376 -1.51 20.78 -12.77
C GLU A 376 -0.38 21.46 -13.54
N ARG A 377 0.69 20.72 -13.85
CA ARG A 377 1.49 21.08 -15.01
C ARG A 377 0.90 20.33 -16.19
N PRO A 378 0.47 21.02 -17.26
CA PRO A 378 0.13 20.32 -18.48
C PRO A 378 1.38 19.54 -18.89
N ALA A 379 1.29 18.21 -18.91
CA ALA A 379 2.20 17.40 -19.68
C ALA A 379 2.18 17.99 -21.10
N GLU A 380 3.33 18.09 -21.75
CA GLU A 380 3.50 18.69 -23.07
C GLU A 380 2.30 18.41 -23.98
N ALA A 381 1.86 19.40 -24.73
CA ALA A 381 0.61 19.42 -25.47
C ALA A 381 0.28 18.08 -26.13
N GLY A 382 -0.76 17.38 -25.64
CA GLY A 382 -1.24 16.11 -26.18
C GLY A 382 -1.11 14.86 -25.28
N GLY A 383 -0.59 14.97 -24.05
CA GLY A 383 -0.46 13.82 -23.14
C GLY A 383 -1.77 13.42 -22.44
N ASP A 384 -2.00 12.12 -22.31
CA ASP A 384 -3.16 11.53 -21.63
C ASP A 384 -3.03 11.55 -20.09
N LEU A 385 -1.88 11.99 -19.55
CA LEU A 385 -1.58 12.07 -18.12
C LEU A 385 -1.35 13.50 -17.67
N VAL A 386 -1.74 13.77 -16.43
CA VAL A 386 -1.58 15.05 -15.74
C VAL A 386 -0.73 14.81 -14.51
N MET A 387 0.26 15.66 -14.28
CA MET A 387 0.99 15.63 -13.02
C MET A 387 0.09 16.14 -11.90
N VAL A 388 -0.12 15.28 -10.91
CA VAL A 388 -0.98 15.57 -9.76
C VAL A 388 -0.16 16.16 -8.61
N MET A 389 1.12 15.77 -8.50
CA MET A 389 2.00 16.21 -7.42
C MET A 389 3.48 16.05 -7.73
N GLU A 390 4.24 17.09 -7.40
CA GLU A 390 5.71 17.13 -7.29
C GLU A 390 6.09 17.34 -5.81
N HIS A 391 6.15 16.26 -5.03
CA HIS A 391 6.09 16.33 -3.57
C HIS A 391 7.25 17.11 -2.91
N GLY A 392 8.47 16.95 -3.40
CA GLY A 392 9.64 17.63 -2.78
C GLY A 392 9.74 19.12 -3.11
N ARG A 393 9.30 19.54 -4.30
CA ARG A 393 9.46 20.92 -4.78
C ARG A 393 8.33 21.84 -4.35
N LEU A 394 7.12 21.33 -4.16
CA LEU A 394 5.98 22.14 -3.76
C LEU A 394 6.09 22.63 -2.32
N LEU A 395 6.53 21.77 -1.41
CA LEU A 395 6.77 22.15 -0.02
C LEU A 395 7.88 23.20 0.09
N SER A 396 8.93 23.11 -0.73
CA SER A 396 10.01 24.11 -0.75
C SER A 396 9.54 25.42 -1.39
N SER A 397 8.80 25.40 -2.51
CA SER A 397 8.32 26.64 -3.15
C SER A 397 7.24 27.37 -2.34
N ILE A 398 6.42 26.65 -1.61
CA ILE A 398 5.46 27.25 -0.66
C ILE A 398 6.19 27.83 0.55
N ARG A 399 7.23 27.15 1.07
CA ARG A 399 8.06 27.67 2.16
C ARG A 399 8.85 28.91 1.76
N GLU A 400 9.39 28.97 0.55
CA GLU A 400 10.11 30.12 0.02
C GLU A 400 9.20 31.34 -0.29
N GLN A 401 7.93 31.09 -0.60
CA GLN A 401 6.93 32.14 -0.83
C GLN A 401 6.14 32.54 0.42
N ALA A 402 6.19 31.74 1.48
CA ALA A 402 5.47 31.98 2.72
C ALA A 402 6.32 32.85 3.67
N LEU A 403 6.18 34.16 3.53
CA LEU A 403 6.01 35.16 4.57
C LEU A 403 6.97 35.22 5.77
N PRO A 404 7.29 36.46 6.23
CA PRO A 404 8.05 36.66 7.46
C PRO A 404 7.28 36.17 8.68
N ASP A 405 7.92 35.37 9.42
CA ASP A 405 7.93 34.92 10.82
C ASP A 405 6.68 34.86 11.73
N GLU A 406 5.54 35.48 11.46
CA GLU A 406 4.47 35.53 12.47
C GLU A 406 3.17 34.79 12.12
N LYS A 407 3.07 34.07 10.98
CA LYS A 407 1.81 33.46 10.53
C LYS A 407 1.84 31.99 10.11
N GLU A 408 2.93 31.28 10.37
CA GLU A 408 3.09 29.88 9.92
C GLU A 408 2.02 28.89 10.45
N GLN A 409 1.48 29.11 11.64
CA GLN A 409 0.48 28.22 12.23
C GLN A 409 -0.95 28.42 11.72
N SER A 410 -1.25 29.55 11.09
CA SER A 410 -2.62 29.88 10.68
C SER A 410 -2.95 29.62 9.21
N LEU A 411 -1.94 29.51 8.34
CA LEU A 411 -2.18 29.35 6.90
C LEU A 411 -2.45 27.90 6.48
N SER A 412 -1.83 26.92 7.14
CA SER A 412 -2.02 25.50 6.83
C SER A 412 -3.46 24.99 7.04
N CYS A 413 -4.23 25.68 7.86
CA CYS A 413 -5.60 25.30 8.20
C CYS A 413 -6.70 25.94 7.32
N ARG A 414 -6.35 26.83 6.38
CA ARG A 414 -7.34 27.66 5.69
C ARG A 414 -7.44 27.52 4.17
N LEU A 415 -6.57 26.75 3.55
CA LEU A 415 -6.62 26.54 2.10
C LEU A 415 -7.26 25.17 1.78
N ARG A 416 -8.29 25.16 0.93
CA ARG A 416 -8.94 23.95 0.42
C ARG A 416 -8.79 23.91 -1.10
N ALA A 417 -8.42 22.75 -1.63
CA ALA A 417 -8.48 22.52 -3.06
C ALA A 417 -9.88 22.07 -3.47
N PHE A 418 -10.42 22.63 -4.52
CA PHE A 418 -11.71 22.23 -5.10
C PHE A 418 -11.58 22.02 -6.62
N VAL A 419 -12.51 21.29 -7.17
CA VAL A 419 -12.69 21.14 -8.62
C VAL A 419 -13.94 21.87 -9.01
N ASP A 420 -13.80 22.82 -9.89
CA ASP A 420 -14.94 23.42 -10.55
C ASP A 420 -15.67 22.37 -11.40
N LYS A 421 -16.96 22.19 -11.14
CA LYS A 421 -17.75 21.13 -11.77
C LYS A 421 -18.09 21.40 -13.23
N GLU A 422 -18.08 22.67 -13.65
CA GLU A 422 -18.44 23.07 -15.02
C GLU A 422 -17.20 23.09 -15.91
N THR A 423 -16.09 23.61 -15.41
CA THR A 423 -14.85 23.75 -16.19
C THR A 423 -13.88 22.59 -16.01
N GLY A 424 -14.04 21.80 -14.95
CA GLY A 424 -13.09 20.74 -14.58
C GLY A 424 -11.74 21.24 -14.07
N LEU A 425 -11.59 22.54 -13.86
CA LEU A 425 -10.38 23.17 -13.36
C LEU A 425 -10.30 23.05 -11.83
N TRP A 426 -9.07 22.95 -11.33
CA TRP A 426 -8.78 22.93 -9.91
C TRP A 426 -8.50 24.35 -9.42
N GLY A 427 -9.02 24.69 -8.22
CA GLY A 427 -8.78 25.94 -7.56
C GLY A 427 -8.44 25.74 -6.08
N LEU A 428 -8.03 26.85 -5.45
CA LEU A 428 -7.78 26.93 -4.02
C LEU A 428 -8.71 27.99 -3.43
N GLU A 429 -9.38 27.67 -2.33
CA GLU A 429 -10.18 28.65 -1.56
C GLU A 429 -9.58 28.84 -0.16
N LYS A 430 -9.70 30.07 0.36
CA LYS A 430 -9.22 30.46 1.68
C LYS A 430 -10.41 30.51 2.64
N GLY A 431 -10.59 29.51 3.46
CA GLY A 431 -11.70 29.50 4.42
C GLY A 431 -13.05 29.67 3.72
N ASP A 432 -13.83 30.63 4.14
CA ASP A 432 -15.14 30.99 3.56
C ASP A 432 -15.08 32.09 2.47
N GLU A 433 -13.87 32.57 2.11
CA GLU A 433 -13.68 33.58 1.06
C GLU A 433 -13.01 32.93 -0.16
N MET A 434 -13.67 32.99 -1.32
CA MET A 434 -13.08 32.68 -2.61
C MET A 434 -11.96 33.65 -2.94
N LEU A 435 -10.76 33.16 -3.21
CA LEU A 435 -9.71 34.00 -3.77
C LEU A 435 -10.08 34.29 -5.24
N PRO A 436 -10.12 35.54 -5.66
CA PRO A 436 -10.36 35.85 -7.07
C PRO A 436 -9.20 35.33 -7.90
N ASP A 437 -9.54 34.58 -8.95
CA ASP A 437 -8.71 34.09 -10.05
C ASP A 437 -7.19 34.26 -9.91
N ALA A 438 -6.52 33.32 -9.30
CA ALA A 438 -5.13 33.07 -9.62
C ALA A 438 -5.07 32.20 -10.88
N SER A 439 -5.34 32.81 -12.02
CA SER A 439 -5.02 32.21 -13.32
C SER A 439 -3.50 32.07 -13.41
N PHE A 440 -2.99 30.93 -13.08
CA PHE A 440 -1.61 30.60 -13.39
C PHE A 440 -1.48 30.33 -14.90
N LYS A 441 -0.83 31.27 -15.56
CA LYS A 441 -0.31 31.07 -16.93
C LYS A 441 0.88 30.12 -16.92
#